data_56fc5fcf8935bd69f77bcf24d074b0c1
#
_entry.id   56fc5fcf8935bd69f77bcf24d074b0c1
#
_cell.length_a   1.000
_cell.length_b   1.000
_cell.length_c   1.000
_cell.angle_alpha   90.00
_cell.angle_beta   90.00
_cell.angle_gamma   90.00
#
_symmetry.space_group_name_H-M   'P 1'
#
loop_
_entity.id
_entity.type
_entity.pdbx_description
1 polymer ?
#
loop_
_entity_poly.entity_id
_entity_poly.type
_entity_poly.pdbx_seq_one_letter_code
_entity_poly.pdbx_strand_id
1 'polypeptide(L)'
;DGAAVFGYHVADPRAYGADAILLIVAGLEKRQLIDFTALAKELSLDVLVETHHERELDIVLEWLPDVRLIGINNRDLKTFSTDLGVTLRLAKRIPGDKLIVSESGIHTREDVVRLVEVGVHALLIGESLIRAQDIGMKIRELLGDEPKKEKS
;
A
#
# COMPACT_ATOMS: atom_id res chain seq x y z
N ASP A 1 -14.80 -5.17 21.81
CA ASP A 1 -15.77 -5.63 20.80
C ASP A 1 -15.35 -5.34 19.34
N GLY A 2 -14.22 -4.66 19.09
CA GLY A 2 -13.74 -4.37 17.75
C GLY A 2 -13.25 -5.61 16.95
N ALA A 3 -12.75 -6.64 17.61
CA ALA A 3 -12.23 -7.84 16.96
C ALA A 3 -13.31 -8.64 16.18
N ALA A 4 -14.55 -8.67 16.68
CA ALA A 4 -15.65 -9.32 15.99
C ALA A 4 -16.06 -8.62 14.69
N VAL A 5 -15.94 -7.29 14.65
CA VAL A 5 -16.23 -6.49 13.46
C VAL A 5 -15.19 -6.75 12.36
N PHE A 6 -13.91 -6.89 12.73
CA PHE A 6 -12.84 -7.16 11.76
C PHE A 6 -12.90 -8.58 11.16
N GLY A 7 -13.28 -9.59 11.92
CA GLY A 7 -13.45 -10.96 11.41
C GLY A 7 -14.57 -11.06 10.36
N TYR A 8 -15.67 -10.38 10.55
CA TYR A 8 -16.74 -10.29 9.53
C TYR A 8 -16.26 -9.58 8.27
N HIS A 9 -15.43 -8.55 8.39
CA HIS A 9 -14.95 -7.78 7.25
C HIS A 9 -13.91 -8.50 6.37
N VAL A 10 -13.31 -9.60 6.81
CA VAL A 10 -12.42 -10.40 5.93
C VAL A 10 -13.23 -11.37 5.06
N ALA A 11 -14.35 -11.89 5.52
CA ALA A 11 -15.20 -12.80 4.76
C ALA A 11 -16.15 -12.05 3.80
N ASP A 12 -16.69 -10.90 4.21
CA ASP A 12 -17.62 -10.10 3.41
C ASP A 12 -17.05 -9.62 2.07
N PRO A 13 -15.80 -9.11 1.97
CA PRO A 13 -15.21 -8.69 0.71
C PRO A 13 -15.22 -9.78 -0.36
N ARG A 14 -14.95 -11.04 0.02
CA ARG A 14 -14.98 -12.16 -0.93
C ARG A 14 -16.38 -12.42 -1.46
N ALA A 15 -17.40 -12.33 -0.60
CA ALA A 15 -18.82 -12.46 -1.01
C ALA A 15 -19.24 -11.38 -2.01
N TYR A 16 -18.62 -10.20 -1.95
CA TYR A 16 -18.82 -9.09 -2.89
C TYR A 16 -17.85 -9.06 -4.07
N GLY A 17 -17.03 -10.10 -4.25
CA GLY A 17 -16.15 -10.25 -5.40
C GLY A 17 -14.80 -9.54 -5.29
N ALA A 18 -14.34 -9.20 -4.08
CA ALA A 18 -12.99 -8.68 -3.90
C ALA A 18 -11.93 -9.75 -4.18
N ASP A 19 -10.79 -9.34 -4.71
CA ASP A 19 -9.63 -10.20 -4.96
C ASP A 19 -8.55 -10.04 -3.89
N ALA A 20 -8.57 -8.95 -3.13
CA ALA A 20 -7.60 -8.64 -2.08
C ALA A 20 -8.22 -7.90 -0.91
N ILE A 21 -7.54 -7.94 0.25
CA ILE A 21 -7.84 -7.16 1.44
C ILE A 21 -6.64 -6.35 1.91
N LEU A 22 -6.91 -5.27 2.63
CA LEU A 22 -5.91 -4.46 3.32
C LEU A 22 -5.90 -4.76 4.82
N LEU A 23 -4.73 -5.10 5.36
CA LEU A 23 -4.50 -5.24 6.79
C LEU A 23 -3.52 -4.16 7.27
N ILE A 24 -3.96 -3.30 8.18
CA ILE A 24 -3.17 -2.18 8.71
C ILE A 24 -2.52 -2.62 10.03
N VAL A 25 -1.18 -2.74 10.05
CA VAL A 25 -0.44 -3.22 11.24
C VAL A 25 -0.70 -2.36 12.48
N ALA A 26 -0.76 -1.04 12.32
CA ALA A 26 -1.01 -0.10 13.42
C ALA A 26 -2.35 -0.32 14.14
N GLY A 27 -3.33 -0.95 13.49
CA GLY A 27 -4.68 -1.16 14.01
C GLY A 27 -4.96 -2.57 14.53
N LEU A 28 -4.01 -3.51 14.42
CA LEU A 28 -4.24 -4.93 14.68
C LEU A 28 -3.22 -5.49 15.68
N GLU A 29 -3.70 -6.41 16.55
CA GLU A 29 -2.82 -7.20 17.40
C GLU A 29 -2.15 -8.33 16.60
N LYS A 30 -1.03 -8.86 17.12
CA LYS A 30 -0.28 -9.97 16.50
C LYS A 30 -1.19 -11.13 16.08
N ARG A 31 -2.04 -11.58 16.98
CA ARG A 31 -2.92 -12.72 16.74
C ARG A 31 -3.91 -12.41 15.60
N GLN A 32 -4.48 -11.21 15.59
CA GLN A 32 -5.39 -10.77 14.53
C GLN A 32 -4.71 -10.73 13.16
N LEU A 33 -3.47 -10.21 13.09
CA LEU A 33 -2.70 -10.20 11.84
C LEU A 33 -2.49 -11.61 11.29
N ILE A 34 -2.12 -12.57 12.15
CA ILE A 34 -1.91 -13.96 11.76
C ILE A 34 -3.22 -14.62 11.34
N ASP A 35 -4.27 -14.49 12.17
CA ASP A 35 -5.57 -15.14 11.94
C ASP A 35 -6.24 -14.60 10.67
N PHE A 36 -6.21 -13.27 10.45
CA PHE A 36 -6.80 -12.66 9.26
C PHE A 36 -6.02 -12.98 7.98
N THR A 37 -4.70 -13.05 8.06
CA THR A 37 -3.87 -13.46 6.91
C THR A 37 -4.15 -14.92 6.54
N ALA A 38 -4.30 -15.81 7.53
CA ALA A 38 -4.66 -17.21 7.31
C ALA A 38 -6.05 -17.34 6.68
N LEU A 39 -7.05 -16.63 7.23
CA LEU A 39 -8.41 -16.64 6.69
C LEU A 39 -8.47 -16.08 5.26
N ALA A 40 -7.75 -15.00 4.96
CA ALA A 40 -7.68 -14.46 3.61
C ALA A 40 -7.14 -15.50 2.62
N LYS A 41 -6.08 -16.23 3.01
CA LYS A 41 -5.51 -17.31 2.20
C LYS A 41 -6.52 -18.43 1.95
N GLU A 42 -7.30 -18.85 2.97
CA GLU A 42 -8.37 -19.84 2.82
C GLU A 42 -9.45 -19.37 1.84
N LEU A 43 -9.77 -18.08 1.85
CA LEU A 43 -10.74 -17.45 0.96
C LEU A 43 -10.17 -17.11 -0.43
N SER A 44 -8.91 -17.44 -0.71
CA SER A 44 -8.21 -17.08 -1.94
C SER A 44 -8.21 -15.56 -2.20
N LEU A 45 -7.99 -14.77 -1.16
CA LEU A 45 -7.78 -13.33 -1.20
C LEU A 45 -6.30 -13.02 -1.09
N ASP A 46 -5.80 -12.12 -1.90
CA ASP A 46 -4.49 -11.51 -1.67
C ASP A 46 -4.54 -10.57 -0.47
N VAL A 47 -3.41 -10.42 0.21
CA VAL A 47 -3.29 -9.56 1.39
C VAL A 47 -2.24 -8.49 1.17
N LEU A 48 -2.65 -7.22 1.16
CA LEU A 48 -1.77 -6.07 1.27
C LEU A 48 -1.63 -5.72 2.76
N VAL A 49 -0.41 -5.84 3.30
CA VAL A 49 -0.14 -5.51 4.70
C VAL A 49 0.51 -4.14 4.76
N GLU A 50 -0.22 -3.16 5.30
CA GLU A 50 0.20 -1.76 5.38
C GLU A 50 1.05 -1.50 6.62
N THR A 51 2.20 -0.82 6.41
CA THR A 51 3.17 -0.40 7.44
C THR A 51 3.48 1.10 7.33
N HIS A 52 3.83 1.75 8.47
CA HIS A 52 4.14 3.19 8.52
C HIS A 52 5.56 3.47 9.02
N HIS A 53 6.20 2.52 9.68
CA HIS A 53 7.54 2.69 10.24
C HIS A 53 8.27 1.35 10.42
N GLU A 54 9.56 1.42 10.77
CA GLU A 54 10.47 0.27 10.85
C GLU A 54 9.96 -0.85 11.74
N ARG A 55 9.39 -0.52 12.92
CA ARG A 55 8.88 -1.53 13.86
C ARG A 55 7.71 -2.33 13.30
N GLU A 56 6.82 -1.67 12.55
CA GLU A 56 5.71 -2.36 11.87
C GLU A 56 6.21 -3.25 10.75
N LEU A 57 7.20 -2.79 10.00
CA LEU A 57 7.84 -3.63 8.97
C LEU A 57 8.50 -4.86 9.60
N ASP A 58 9.22 -4.71 10.72
CA ASP A 58 9.85 -5.82 11.43
C ASP A 58 8.80 -6.86 11.88
N ILE A 59 7.64 -6.40 12.38
CA ILE A 59 6.50 -7.26 12.72
C ILE A 59 6.05 -8.08 11.51
N VAL A 60 5.86 -7.43 10.36
CA VAL A 60 5.42 -8.12 9.13
C VAL A 60 6.44 -9.16 8.67
N LEU A 61 7.71 -8.80 8.62
CA LEU A 61 8.77 -9.71 8.17
C LEU A 61 8.97 -10.90 9.11
N GLU A 62 8.78 -10.72 10.43
CA GLU A 62 8.93 -11.77 11.43
C GLU A 62 7.70 -12.68 11.52
N TRP A 63 6.47 -12.10 11.53
CA TRP A 63 5.26 -12.85 11.87
C TRP A 63 4.47 -13.32 10.66
N LEU A 64 4.66 -12.67 9.51
CA LEU A 64 3.92 -12.95 8.27
C LEU A 64 4.90 -13.21 7.09
N PRO A 65 5.82 -14.17 7.22
CA PRO A 65 6.88 -14.38 6.21
C PRO A 65 6.32 -14.74 4.82
N ASP A 66 5.13 -15.33 4.75
CA ASP A 66 4.48 -15.74 3.50
C ASP A 66 3.75 -14.61 2.79
N VAL A 67 3.54 -13.46 3.44
CA VAL A 67 2.89 -12.29 2.81
C VAL A 67 3.79 -11.75 1.70
N ARG A 68 3.21 -11.54 0.53
CA ARG A 68 3.92 -11.08 -0.66
C ARG A 68 3.80 -9.58 -0.90
N LEU A 69 2.65 -8.98 -0.55
CA LEU A 69 2.38 -7.56 -0.79
C LEU A 69 2.59 -6.77 0.50
N ILE A 70 3.59 -5.89 0.52
CA ILE A 70 3.88 -5.01 1.65
C ILE A 70 3.60 -3.57 1.22
N GLY A 71 2.65 -2.94 1.91
CA GLY A 71 2.31 -1.55 1.77
C GLY A 71 3.18 -0.67 2.67
N ILE A 72 3.66 0.43 2.14
CA ILE A 72 4.34 1.48 2.92
C ILE A 72 3.51 2.75 2.78
N ASN A 73 2.81 3.12 3.85
CA ASN A 73 2.01 4.33 3.87
C ASN A 73 2.87 5.52 4.33
N ASN A 74 3.04 6.48 3.43
CA ASN A 74 3.79 7.72 3.69
C ASN A 74 3.02 8.72 4.56
N ARG A 75 1.75 8.44 4.89
CA ARG A 75 0.93 9.31 5.74
C ARG A 75 1.04 8.90 7.19
N ASP A 76 1.46 9.82 8.03
CA ASP A 76 1.38 9.66 9.49
C ASP A 76 -0.09 9.69 9.93
N LEU A 77 -0.55 8.64 10.62
CA LEU A 77 -1.95 8.49 11.04
C LEU A 77 -2.36 9.46 12.17
N LYS A 78 -1.39 10.12 12.83
CA LYS A 78 -1.66 11.07 13.92
C LYS A 78 -1.70 12.51 13.42
N THR A 79 -0.75 12.88 12.58
CA THR A 79 -0.58 14.25 12.08
C THR A 79 -1.20 14.47 10.70
N PHE A 80 -1.53 13.38 9.99
CA PHE A 80 -1.97 13.35 8.60
C PHE A 80 -0.98 13.96 7.59
N SER A 81 0.23 14.30 8.03
CA SER A 81 1.30 14.71 7.13
C SER A 81 1.83 13.54 6.31
N THR A 82 2.35 13.82 5.13
CA THR A 82 2.94 12.82 4.23
C THR A 82 4.43 13.07 4.04
N ASP A 83 5.24 11.99 4.08
CA ASP A 83 6.68 12.02 3.83
C ASP A 83 7.09 10.80 2.99
N LEU A 84 7.41 11.00 1.71
CA LEU A 84 7.93 9.94 0.82
C LEU A 84 9.23 9.31 1.34
N GLY A 85 9.96 10.02 2.20
CA GLY A 85 11.15 9.50 2.88
C GLY A 85 10.89 8.21 3.64
N VAL A 86 9.65 7.96 4.09
CA VAL A 86 9.26 6.70 4.73
C VAL A 86 9.47 5.54 3.76
N THR A 87 8.86 5.58 2.58
CA THR A 87 9.07 4.53 1.56
C THR A 87 10.52 4.42 1.15
N LEU A 88 11.22 5.54 0.91
CA LEU A 88 12.62 5.53 0.46
C LEU A 88 13.58 4.86 1.48
N ARG A 89 13.22 4.87 2.77
CA ARG A 89 13.98 4.16 3.83
C ARG A 89 13.55 2.71 3.96
N LEU A 90 12.23 2.43 4.07
CA LEU A 90 11.72 1.10 4.37
C LEU A 90 11.89 0.13 3.21
N ALA A 91 11.72 0.57 1.97
CA ALA A 91 11.84 -0.28 0.78
C ALA A 91 13.18 -1.03 0.72
N LYS A 92 14.27 -0.40 1.17
CA LYS A 92 15.63 -1.00 1.20
C LYS A 92 15.78 -2.16 2.19
N ARG A 93 14.84 -2.32 3.12
CA ARG A 93 14.84 -3.38 4.14
C ARG A 93 13.95 -4.56 3.76
N ILE A 94 13.11 -4.40 2.73
CA ILE A 94 12.17 -5.43 2.29
C ILE A 94 12.91 -6.42 1.38
N PRO A 95 12.80 -7.74 1.66
CA PRO A 95 13.40 -8.77 0.82
C PRO A 95 12.89 -8.73 -0.63
N GLY A 96 13.76 -9.08 -1.59
CA GLY A 96 13.47 -8.99 -3.02
C GLY A 96 12.43 -9.96 -3.57
N ASP A 97 11.93 -10.90 -2.75
CA ASP A 97 10.82 -11.79 -3.08
C ASP A 97 9.44 -11.18 -2.79
N LYS A 98 9.41 -9.98 -2.17
CA LYS A 98 8.19 -9.25 -1.83
C LYS A 98 7.88 -8.17 -2.87
N LEU A 99 6.61 -7.85 -3.01
CA LEU A 99 6.13 -6.74 -3.83
C LEU A 99 5.84 -5.54 -2.92
N ILE A 100 6.43 -4.40 -3.25
CA ILE A 100 6.32 -3.17 -2.46
C ILE A 100 5.27 -2.25 -3.10
N VAL A 101 4.29 -1.83 -2.31
CA VAL A 101 3.29 -0.83 -2.67
C VAL A 101 3.57 0.43 -1.88
N SER A 102 3.77 1.57 -2.54
CA SER A 102 3.87 2.87 -1.86
C SER A 102 2.54 3.59 -1.85
N GLU A 103 2.14 4.11 -0.70
CA GLU A 103 0.82 4.68 -0.47
C GLU A 103 0.93 6.10 0.07
N SER A 104 0.04 6.98 -0.38
CA SER A 104 -0.05 8.39 0.02
C SER A 104 1.15 9.26 -0.37
N GLY A 105 0.93 10.58 -0.47
CA GLY A 105 1.99 11.57 -0.67
C GLY A 105 2.64 11.57 -2.06
N ILE A 106 2.02 10.93 -3.05
CA ILE A 106 2.52 10.82 -4.43
C ILE A 106 1.77 11.85 -5.28
N HIS A 107 2.48 12.86 -5.73
CA HIS A 107 1.88 14.02 -6.41
C HIS A 107 2.46 14.30 -7.80
N THR A 108 3.72 13.95 -8.04
CA THR A 108 4.45 14.31 -9.26
C THR A 108 5.09 13.08 -9.93
N ARG A 109 5.48 13.24 -11.19
CA ARG A 109 6.27 12.23 -11.90
C ARG A 109 7.60 11.95 -11.21
N GLU A 110 8.25 12.97 -10.66
CA GLU A 110 9.50 12.86 -9.91
C GLU A 110 9.34 11.97 -8.68
N ASP A 111 8.21 12.07 -7.98
CA ASP A 111 7.90 11.18 -6.85
C ASP A 111 7.85 9.72 -7.31
N VAL A 112 7.16 9.45 -8.42
CA VAL A 112 7.08 8.10 -9.00
C VAL A 112 8.46 7.58 -9.38
N VAL A 113 9.29 8.37 -10.04
CA VAL A 113 10.66 7.97 -10.43
C VAL A 113 11.48 7.59 -9.20
N ARG A 114 11.48 8.42 -8.16
CA ARG A 114 12.21 8.15 -6.90
C ARG A 114 11.76 6.85 -6.22
N LEU A 115 10.46 6.56 -6.27
CA LEU A 115 9.90 5.33 -5.68
C LEU A 115 10.29 4.09 -6.49
N VAL A 116 10.26 4.17 -7.82
CA VAL A 116 10.70 3.07 -8.70
C VAL A 116 12.19 2.77 -8.51
N GLU A 117 13.04 3.79 -8.35
CA GLU A 117 14.49 3.63 -8.11
C GLU A 117 14.82 2.85 -6.83
N VAL A 118 13.95 2.86 -5.83
CA VAL A 118 14.12 2.07 -4.59
C VAL A 118 13.39 0.74 -4.60
N GLY A 119 12.85 0.31 -5.75
CA GLY A 119 12.24 -1.00 -5.93
C GLY A 119 10.74 -1.06 -5.61
N VAL A 120 10.03 0.07 -5.61
CA VAL A 120 8.57 0.07 -5.50
C VAL A 120 7.95 -0.50 -6.78
N HIS A 121 7.00 -1.44 -6.62
CA HIS A 121 6.36 -2.17 -7.71
C HIS A 121 4.99 -1.60 -8.09
N ALA A 122 4.27 -1.03 -7.11
CA ALA A 122 2.95 -0.46 -7.32
C ALA A 122 2.73 0.78 -6.46
N LEU A 123 1.77 1.62 -6.87
CA LEU A 123 1.42 2.87 -6.21
C LEU A 123 -0.08 2.86 -5.89
N LEU A 124 -0.44 3.20 -4.65
CA LEU A 124 -1.82 3.43 -4.24
C LEU A 124 -2.04 4.93 -4.08
N ILE A 125 -2.77 5.52 -5.05
CA ILE A 125 -2.94 6.96 -5.16
C ILE A 125 -4.43 7.31 -5.14
N GLY A 126 -4.85 8.05 -4.13
CA GLY A 126 -6.23 8.57 -4.02
C GLY A 126 -6.27 10.08 -4.13
N GLU A 127 -5.68 10.79 -3.18
CA GLU A 127 -5.85 12.23 -2.99
C GLU A 127 -5.49 13.05 -4.23
N SER A 128 -4.32 12.83 -4.84
CA SER A 128 -3.86 13.60 -6.00
C SER A 128 -4.71 13.35 -7.24
N LEU A 129 -5.33 12.17 -7.38
CA LEU A 129 -6.23 11.86 -8.48
C LEU A 129 -7.61 12.50 -8.27
N ILE A 130 -8.17 12.40 -7.04
CA ILE A 130 -9.48 12.97 -6.72
C ILE A 130 -9.48 14.50 -6.82
N ARG A 131 -8.36 15.15 -6.48
CA ARG A 131 -8.20 16.60 -6.56
C ARG A 131 -7.89 17.11 -7.97
N ALA A 132 -7.55 16.24 -8.91
CA ALA A 132 -7.23 16.63 -10.28
C ALA A 132 -8.51 17.03 -11.04
N GLN A 133 -8.41 18.06 -11.88
CA GLN A 133 -9.49 18.45 -12.78
C GLN A 133 -9.78 17.39 -13.84
N ASP A 134 -8.74 16.67 -14.29
CA ASP A 134 -8.81 15.54 -15.20
C ASP A 134 -7.94 14.40 -14.64
N ILE A 135 -8.61 13.34 -14.16
CA ILE A 135 -7.96 12.17 -13.59
C ILE A 135 -7.10 11.45 -14.63
N GLY A 136 -7.57 11.34 -15.87
CA GLY A 136 -6.84 10.67 -16.95
C GLY A 136 -5.56 11.41 -17.33
N MET A 137 -5.58 12.74 -17.37
CA MET A 137 -4.37 13.55 -17.57
C MET A 137 -3.40 13.38 -16.41
N LYS A 138 -3.90 13.39 -15.17
CA LYS A 138 -3.05 13.20 -13.98
C LYS A 138 -2.37 11.84 -13.95
N ILE A 139 -3.08 10.79 -14.34
CA ILE A 139 -2.48 9.44 -14.45
C ILE A 139 -1.38 9.45 -15.52
N ARG A 140 -1.60 10.03 -16.70
CA ARG A 140 -0.58 10.14 -17.75
C ARG A 140 0.65 10.92 -17.30
N GLU A 141 0.45 12.06 -16.61
CA GLU A 141 1.53 12.85 -16.01
C GLU A 141 2.38 11.96 -15.06
N LEU A 142 1.74 11.28 -14.12
CA LEU A 142 2.42 10.42 -13.16
C LEU A 142 3.18 9.26 -13.83
N LEU A 143 2.62 8.68 -14.90
CA LEU A 143 3.26 7.61 -15.67
C LEU A 143 4.34 8.10 -16.64
N GLY A 144 4.40 9.41 -16.91
CA GLY A 144 5.31 10.00 -17.89
C GLY A 144 4.84 9.84 -19.34
N ASP A 145 3.56 9.59 -19.55
CA ASP A 145 2.90 9.45 -20.85
C ASP A 145 2.25 10.77 -21.29
N GLU A 146 2.90 11.90 -21.06
CA GLU A 146 2.39 13.19 -21.55
C GLU A 146 2.32 13.17 -23.09
N PRO A 147 1.23 13.66 -23.68
CA PRO A 147 1.15 13.82 -25.13
C PRO A 147 2.30 14.74 -25.57
N LYS A 148 3.14 14.25 -26.48
CA LYS A 148 4.18 15.07 -27.09
C LYS A 148 3.51 16.33 -27.61
N LYS A 149 3.86 17.50 -27.05
CA LYS A 149 3.42 18.79 -27.61
C LYS A 149 3.86 18.77 -29.07
N GLU A 150 2.92 18.68 -29.99
CA GLU A 150 3.20 18.94 -31.42
C GLU A 150 3.85 20.30 -31.50
N LYS A 151 5.11 20.33 -31.95
CA LYS A 151 5.81 21.55 -32.21
C LYS A 151 5.12 22.20 -33.42
N SER A 152 4.33 23.24 -33.14
CA SER A 152 3.78 24.14 -34.14
C SER A 152 4.90 24.90 -34.85
#